data_edf2dd8d1f495e84413842d632e808f4
#
_entry.id   edf2dd8d1f495e84413842d632e808f4
#
_cell.length_a   1.000
_cell.length_b   1.000
_cell.length_c   1.000
_cell.angle_alpha   90.00
_cell.angle_beta   90.00
_cell.angle_gamma   90.00
#
_symmetry.space_group_name_H-M   'P 1'
#
loop_
_entity.id
_entity.type
_entity.pdbx_description
1 polymer ?
#
loop_
_entity_poly.entity_id
_entity_poly.type
_entity_poly.pdbx_seq_one_letter_code
_entity_poly.pdbx_strand_id
1 'polypeptide(L)'
;KAKMAPIKLKSPASPKASATEPSATPAKRQHKADAKAAKPRPLTRIQREKQDIILEAALEVFSAHGFRGSTIDQIAEVAGMSKPNLLYYFPKKEEIHRRLMSELLVTWLAPLEEMRADGDPFVEIRSYIRRKLEMARDFPRQSRLFANEMLRGAPHIIDMIEVDLKALVDEKAQILLTWMDQGKIARTDPYHLIFSIWATTQHYADFDIQVRAVLGRDRG
;
A
#
# COMPACT_ATOMS: atom_id res chain seq x y z
N LYS A 1 15.87 15.26 0.67
CA LYS A 1 15.44 13.87 0.38
C LYS A 1 14.96 13.28 1.69
N ALA A 2 13.66 13.29 1.92
CA ALA A 2 13.06 12.66 3.10
C ALA A 2 13.07 11.14 2.91
N LYS A 3 13.74 10.41 3.81
CA LYS A 3 13.70 8.95 3.90
C LYS A 3 12.43 8.56 4.66
N MET A 4 11.58 7.76 4.01
CA MET A 4 10.45 7.12 4.66
C MET A 4 10.92 6.05 5.65
N ALA A 5 10.42 6.07 6.88
CA ALA A 5 10.68 5.04 7.89
C ALA A 5 9.64 3.91 7.77
N PRO A 6 10.03 2.63 7.89
CA PRO A 6 9.11 1.51 7.76
C PRO A 6 8.24 1.34 9.01
N ILE A 7 6.92 1.23 8.80
CA ILE A 7 5.92 0.90 9.84
C ILE A 7 5.74 -0.62 9.90
N LYS A 8 5.68 -1.17 11.12
CA LYS A 8 5.51 -2.60 11.37
C LYS A 8 4.03 -3.01 11.27
N LEU A 9 3.69 -3.83 10.30
CA LEU A 9 2.39 -4.51 10.19
C LEU A 9 2.29 -5.67 11.19
N LYS A 10 1.17 -5.76 11.92
CA LYS A 10 0.77 -6.94 12.69
C LYS A 10 0.13 -7.97 11.76
N SER A 11 0.61 -9.21 11.79
CA SER A 11 -0.01 -10.32 11.06
C SER A 11 -1.35 -10.73 11.67
N PRO A 12 -2.39 -11.01 10.87
CA PRO A 12 -3.65 -11.50 11.38
C PRO A 12 -3.60 -12.98 11.79
N ALA A 13 -4.36 -13.34 12.83
CA ALA A 13 -4.50 -14.69 13.35
C ALA A 13 -5.50 -15.50 12.51
N SER A 14 -5.17 -16.76 12.23
CA SER A 14 -6.01 -17.72 11.50
C SER A 14 -7.18 -18.24 12.32
N PRO A 15 -8.36 -18.49 11.73
CA PRO A 15 -9.49 -19.11 12.44
C PRO A 15 -9.33 -20.63 12.56
N LYS A 16 -9.77 -21.16 13.70
CA LYS A 16 -9.81 -22.60 14.03
C LYS A 16 -10.98 -23.28 13.33
N ALA A 17 -10.73 -24.36 12.62
CA ALA A 17 -11.76 -25.30 12.17
C ALA A 17 -11.84 -26.51 13.11
N SER A 18 -13.06 -26.94 13.45
CA SER A 18 -13.40 -28.04 14.36
C SER A 18 -13.34 -29.40 13.63
N ALA A 19 -12.97 -30.42 14.39
CA ALA A 19 -12.77 -31.78 13.96
C ALA A 19 -14.09 -32.61 13.88
N THR A 20 -14.08 -33.61 12.99
CA THR A 20 -14.86 -34.84 13.13
C THR A 20 -14.10 -36.00 12.50
N GLU A 21 -13.75 -37.01 13.32
CA GLU A 21 -13.22 -38.33 12.87
C GLU A 21 -14.34 -39.24 12.40
N PRO A 22 -14.06 -40.33 11.60
CA PRO A 22 -13.81 -41.62 12.18
C PRO A 22 -12.86 -42.60 11.42
N SER A 23 -12.26 -43.53 12.21
CA SER A 23 -12.04 -44.96 12.01
C SER A 23 -10.96 -45.51 11.07
N ALA A 24 -9.93 -46.07 11.69
CA ALA A 24 -9.04 -47.23 11.53
C ALA A 24 -9.15 -48.17 10.28
N THR A 25 -8.08 -48.67 9.68
CA THR A 25 -6.93 -49.55 10.03
C THR A 25 -6.00 -49.82 8.81
N PRO A 26 -4.89 -50.61 8.78
CA PRO A 26 -3.53 -50.14 9.02
C PRO A 26 -2.50 -50.41 7.89
N ALA A 27 -1.30 -49.81 8.09
CA ALA A 27 0.02 -50.26 7.66
C ALA A 27 0.46 -50.16 6.20
N LYS A 28 1.38 -49.21 5.94
CA LYS A 28 2.71 -49.49 5.39
C LYS A 28 3.67 -48.32 5.67
N ARG A 29 4.87 -48.70 6.16
CA ARG A 29 5.97 -47.78 6.50
C ARG A 29 6.32 -46.92 5.28
N GLN A 30 6.24 -45.60 5.42
CA GLN A 30 6.94 -44.68 4.55
C GLN A 30 7.67 -43.62 5.43
N HIS A 31 8.90 -43.38 5.01
CA HIS A 31 9.86 -42.48 5.66
C HIS A 31 9.27 -41.11 6.00
N LYS A 32 9.35 -40.76 7.26
CA LYS A 32 9.14 -39.41 7.77
C LYS A 32 10.21 -38.49 7.19
N ALA A 33 9.81 -37.62 6.30
CA ALA A 33 10.50 -36.37 6.07
C ALA A 33 9.63 -35.27 6.71
N ASP A 34 9.85 -35.02 7.99
CA ASP A 34 9.27 -33.87 8.72
C ASP A 34 9.93 -32.60 8.16
N ALA A 35 9.40 -32.08 7.07
CA ALA A 35 9.67 -30.72 6.64
C ALA A 35 8.88 -29.77 7.55
N LYS A 36 9.41 -29.54 8.76
CA LYS A 36 8.97 -28.49 9.67
C LYS A 36 9.14 -27.17 8.91
N ALA A 37 8.02 -26.57 8.47
CA ALA A 37 8.02 -25.26 7.85
C ALA A 37 8.73 -24.28 8.79
N ALA A 38 9.98 -23.98 8.51
CA ALA A 38 10.79 -23.04 9.27
C ALA A 38 10.13 -21.66 9.14
N LYS A 39 9.79 -21.03 10.26
CA LYS A 39 9.37 -19.63 10.29
C LYS A 39 10.40 -18.81 9.48
N PRO A 40 9.96 -17.93 8.56
CA PRO A 40 10.89 -17.14 7.78
C PRO A 40 11.81 -16.35 8.71
N ARG A 41 13.11 -16.51 8.55
CA ARG A 41 14.09 -15.76 9.33
C ARG A 41 13.93 -14.28 9.01
N PRO A 42 13.95 -13.39 10.02
CA PRO A 42 13.90 -11.96 9.78
C PRO A 42 15.07 -11.56 8.87
N LEU A 43 14.76 -10.74 7.86
CA LEU A 43 15.76 -10.22 6.92
C LEU A 43 16.87 -9.49 7.69
N THR A 44 18.12 -9.70 7.29
CA THR A 44 19.24 -8.93 7.80
C THR A 44 19.13 -7.47 7.35
N ARG A 45 19.85 -6.55 8.01
CA ARG A 45 19.91 -5.14 7.62
C ARG A 45 20.33 -4.98 6.16
N ILE A 46 21.37 -5.71 5.73
CA ILE A 46 21.88 -5.67 4.35
C ILE A 46 20.83 -6.15 3.34
N GLN A 47 20.08 -7.20 3.68
CA GLN A 47 19.01 -7.69 2.81
C GLN A 47 17.89 -6.65 2.64
N ARG A 48 17.50 -5.95 3.71
CA ARG A 48 16.51 -4.85 3.62
C ARG A 48 17.02 -3.71 2.75
N GLU A 49 18.25 -3.24 2.98
CA GLU A 49 18.87 -2.19 2.16
C GLU A 49 18.91 -2.55 0.67
N LYS A 50 19.16 -3.82 0.33
CA LYS A 50 19.12 -4.30 -1.06
C LYS A 50 17.70 -4.34 -1.62
N GLN A 51 16.71 -4.77 -0.83
CA GLN A 51 15.31 -4.72 -1.24
C GLN A 51 14.83 -3.29 -1.47
N ASP A 52 15.20 -2.34 -0.61
CA ASP A 52 14.86 -0.92 -0.75
C ASP A 52 15.43 -0.33 -2.05
N ILE A 53 16.67 -0.67 -2.41
CA ILE A 53 17.28 -0.26 -3.70
C ILE A 53 16.51 -0.82 -4.88
N ILE A 54 16.09 -2.09 -4.82
CA ILE A 54 15.29 -2.72 -5.88
C ILE A 54 13.92 -2.07 -6.00
N LEU A 55 13.26 -1.76 -4.89
CA LEU A 55 11.95 -1.13 -4.89
C LEU A 55 11.99 0.31 -5.43
N GLU A 56 13.03 1.08 -5.12
CA GLU A 56 13.22 2.42 -5.69
C GLU A 56 13.46 2.36 -7.21
N ALA A 57 14.32 1.44 -7.66
CA ALA A 57 14.53 1.19 -9.08
C ALA A 57 13.24 0.73 -9.79
N ALA A 58 12.47 -0.13 -9.14
CA ALA A 58 11.20 -0.60 -9.67
C ALA A 58 10.15 0.53 -9.77
N LEU A 59 10.11 1.43 -8.77
CA LEU A 59 9.26 2.62 -8.82
C LEU A 59 9.59 3.48 -10.06
N GLU A 60 10.87 3.71 -10.33
CA GLU A 60 11.32 4.45 -11.50
C GLU A 60 10.86 3.77 -12.81
N VAL A 61 11.18 2.49 -12.95
CA VAL A 61 10.87 1.72 -14.17
C VAL A 61 9.36 1.55 -14.37
N PHE A 62 8.60 1.24 -13.34
CA PHE A 62 7.14 1.10 -13.43
C PHE A 62 6.44 2.43 -13.70
N SER A 63 6.96 3.53 -13.15
CA SER A 63 6.40 4.88 -13.41
C SER A 63 6.60 5.32 -14.85
N ALA A 64 7.72 4.93 -15.47
CA ALA A 64 8.03 5.28 -16.85
C ALA A 64 7.31 4.40 -17.88
N HIS A 65 7.23 3.08 -17.64
CA HIS A 65 6.81 2.10 -18.64
C HIS A 65 5.53 1.33 -18.27
N GLY A 66 4.99 1.55 -17.07
CA GLY A 66 3.91 0.76 -16.50
C GLY A 66 4.36 -0.68 -16.17
N PHE A 67 3.54 -1.43 -15.46
CA PHE A 67 3.86 -2.81 -15.08
C PHE A 67 4.11 -3.73 -16.29
N ARG A 68 3.25 -3.64 -17.33
CA ARG A 68 3.36 -4.51 -18.51
C ARG A 68 4.56 -4.20 -19.39
N GLY A 69 4.92 -2.91 -19.52
CA GLY A 69 6.06 -2.45 -20.33
C GLY A 69 7.41 -2.58 -19.63
N SER A 70 7.44 -2.99 -18.36
CA SER A 70 8.66 -3.11 -17.56
C SER A 70 9.20 -4.53 -17.53
N THR A 71 10.52 -4.66 -17.44
CA THR A 71 11.23 -5.93 -17.33
C THR A 71 12.11 -5.99 -16.08
N ILE A 72 12.42 -7.19 -15.61
CA ILE A 72 13.38 -7.38 -14.51
C ILE A 72 14.78 -6.87 -14.89
N ASP A 73 15.15 -7.00 -16.16
CA ASP A 73 16.46 -6.52 -16.63
C ASP A 73 16.59 -5.00 -16.49
N GLN A 74 15.56 -4.23 -16.87
CA GLN A 74 15.52 -2.78 -16.66
C GLN A 74 15.60 -2.39 -15.18
N ILE A 75 14.88 -3.11 -14.32
CA ILE A 75 14.93 -2.86 -12.87
C ILE A 75 16.32 -3.18 -12.32
N ALA A 76 16.94 -4.27 -12.74
CA ALA A 76 18.28 -4.65 -12.31
C ALA A 76 19.34 -3.63 -12.76
N GLU A 77 19.23 -3.11 -14.00
CA GLU A 77 20.10 -2.07 -14.54
C GLU A 77 20.00 -0.78 -13.70
N VAL A 78 18.78 -0.28 -13.45
CA VAL A 78 18.56 0.91 -12.63
C VAL A 78 19.02 0.71 -11.17
N ALA A 79 18.83 -0.51 -10.62
CA ALA A 79 19.29 -0.88 -9.28
C ALA A 79 20.82 -1.06 -9.17
N GLY A 80 21.55 -1.02 -10.29
CA GLY A 80 23.00 -1.23 -10.33
C GLY A 80 23.43 -2.64 -9.91
N MET A 81 22.62 -3.67 -10.25
CA MET A 81 22.91 -5.06 -9.89
C MET A 81 22.64 -6.01 -11.06
N SER A 82 23.20 -7.21 -10.99
CA SER A 82 22.92 -8.26 -11.97
C SER A 82 21.51 -8.84 -11.79
N LYS A 83 20.88 -9.26 -12.89
CA LYS A 83 19.57 -9.93 -12.85
C LYS A 83 19.52 -11.14 -11.89
N PRO A 84 20.51 -12.06 -11.87
CA PRO A 84 20.51 -13.13 -10.89
C PRO A 84 20.51 -12.66 -9.44
N ASN A 85 21.23 -11.57 -9.15
CA ASN A 85 21.26 -10.98 -7.80
C ASN A 85 19.91 -10.36 -7.44
N LEU A 86 19.23 -9.67 -8.36
CA LEU A 86 17.88 -9.17 -8.15
C LEU A 86 16.90 -10.32 -7.89
N LEU A 87 16.94 -11.37 -8.72
CA LEU A 87 16.06 -12.54 -8.60
C LEU A 87 16.24 -13.32 -7.30
N TYR A 88 17.40 -13.21 -6.65
CA TYR A 88 17.61 -13.76 -5.30
C TYR A 88 16.70 -13.07 -4.26
N TYR A 89 16.43 -11.76 -4.40
CA TYR A 89 15.58 -11.01 -3.49
C TYR A 89 14.10 -11.06 -3.88
N PHE A 90 13.82 -11.02 -5.17
CA PHE A 90 12.49 -11.02 -5.74
C PHE A 90 12.43 -11.99 -6.94
N PRO A 91 11.95 -13.21 -6.76
CA PRO A 91 11.89 -14.22 -7.82
C PRO A 91 11.07 -13.83 -9.05
N LYS A 92 10.10 -12.90 -8.88
CA LYS A 92 9.18 -12.46 -9.94
C LYS A 92 8.94 -10.96 -9.91
N LYS A 93 8.68 -10.39 -11.10
CA LYS A 93 8.31 -8.97 -11.25
C LYS A 93 7.04 -8.60 -10.48
N GLU A 94 6.09 -9.52 -10.43
CA GLU A 94 4.84 -9.39 -9.69
C GLU A 94 5.08 -9.20 -8.18
N GLU A 95 6.07 -9.87 -7.63
CA GLU A 95 6.41 -9.74 -6.20
C GLU A 95 7.03 -8.38 -5.88
N ILE A 96 7.88 -7.86 -6.78
CA ILE A 96 8.41 -6.50 -6.66
C ILE A 96 7.25 -5.49 -6.69
N HIS A 97 6.37 -5.62 -7.68
CA HIS A 97 5.24 -4.71 -7.85
C HIS A 97 4.28 -4.77 -6.66
N ARG A 98 3.90 -5.97 -6.23
CA ARG A 98 3.04 -6.16 -5.06
C ARG A 98 3.67 -5.56 -3.79
N ARG A 99 4.96 -5.79 -3.57
CA ARG A 99 5.68 -5.24 -2.41
C ARG A 99 5.69 -3.71 -2.45
N LEU A 100 6.01 -3.14 -3.60
CA LEU A 100 5.99 -1.69 -3.81
C LEU A 100 4.60 -1.10 -3.56
N MET A 101 3.54 -1.69 -4.14
CA MET A 101 2.17 -1.25 -3.93
C MET A 101 1.75 -1.34 -2.46
N SER A 102 2.13 -2.42 -1.76
CA SER A 102 1.86 -2.60 -0.34
C SER A 102 2.49 -1.49 0.50
N GLU A 103 3.74 -1.13 0.24
CA GLU A 103 4.44 -0.05 0.95
C GLU A 103 3.83 1.32 0.64
N LEU A 104 3.43 1.55 -0.60
CA LEU A 104 2.72 2.76 -0.99
C LEU A 104 1.37 2.87 -0.28
N LEU A 105 0.60 1.80 -0.24
CA LEU A 105 -0.70 1.78 0.44
C LEU A 105 -0.55 2.13 1.92
N VAL A 106 0.36 1.48 2.65
CA VAL A 106 0.64 1.77 4.06
C VAL A 106 1.00 3.25 4.26
N THR A 107 1.88 3.78 3.43
CA THR A 107 2.29 5.18 3.50
C THR A 107 1.12 6.13 3.24
N TRP A 108 0.29 5.83 2.22
CA TRP A 108 -0.86 6.66 1.83
C TRP A 108 -1.97 6.65 2.88
N LEU A 109 -2.09 5.58 3.67
CA LEU A 109 -3.09 5.43 4.72
C LEU A 109 -2.67 6.03 6.05
N ALA A 110 -1.37 6.17 6.31
CA ALA A 110 -0.86 6.68 7.59
C ALA A 110 -1.53 8.00 8.07
N PRO A 111 -1.78 9.02 7.22
CA PRO A 111 -2.48 10.22 7.66
C PRO A 111 -3.93 9.99 8.10
N LEU A 112 -4.60 8.98 7.54
CA LEU A 112 -5.95 8.60 7.94
C LEU A 112 -5.93 7.81 9.25
N GLU A 113 -4.96 6.91 9.43
CA GLU A 113 -4.76 6.16 10.68
C GLU A 113 -4.56 7.08 11.89
N GLU A 114 -3.83 8.18 11.71
CA GLU A 114 -3.52 9.15 12.75
C GLU A 114 -4.72 9.98 13.22
N MET A 115 -5.85 10.00 12.48
CA MET A 115 -7.07 10.73 12.85
C MET A 115 -7.64 10.17 14.17
N ARG A 116 -7.84 11.04 15.15
CA ARG A 116 -8.22 10.68 16.53
C ARG A 116 -9.66 11.04 16.83
N ALA A 117 -10.38 10.13 17.45
CA ALA A 117 -11.78 10.33 17.85
C ALA A 117 -11.97 11.40 18.94
N ASP A 118 -10.94 11.58 19.80
CA ASP A 118 -10.94 12.55 20.90
C ASP A 118 -10.41 13.94 20.48
N GLY A 119 -9.95 14.10 19.22
CA GLY A 119 -9.47 15.35 18.67
C GLY A 119 -10.59 16.34 18.29
N ASP A 120 -10.20 17.59 18.01
CA ASP A 120 -11.09 18.56 17.40
C ASP A 120 -11.33 18.21 15.92
N PRO A 121 -12.59 18.03 15.47
CA PRO A 121 -12.91 17.59 14.12
C PRO A 121 -12.30 18.44 13.00
N PHE A 122 -12.29 19.78 13.16
CA PHE A 122 -11.75 20.67 12.15
C PHE A 122 -10.22 20.59 12.09
N VAL A 123 -9.57 20.42 13.24
CA VAL A 123 -8.12 20.25 13.31
C VAL A 123 -7.72 18.93 12.67
N GLU A 124 -8.40 17.83 13.01
CA GLU A 124 -8.13 16.49 12.50
C GLU A 124 -8.34 16.41 10.97
N ILE A 125 -9.50 16.84 10.46
CA ILE A 125 -9.81 16.82 9.03
C ILE A 125 -8.85 17.73 8.25
N ARG A 126 -8.58 18.94 8.76
CA ARG A 126 -7.64 19.86 8.12
C ARG A 126 -6.22 19.30 8.08
N SER A 127 -5.76 18.67 9.16
CA SER A 127 -4.46 18.02 9.23
C SER A 127 -4.37 16.89 8.20
N TYR A 128 -5.41 16.05 8.13
CA TYR A 128 -5.50 14.98 7.15
C TYR A 128 -5.41 15.50 5.71
N ILE A 129 -6.23 16.49 5.35
CA ILE A 129 -6.22 17.12 4.01
C ILE A 129 -4.84 17.69 3.68
N ARG A 130 -4.22 18.42 4.62
CA ARG A 130 -2.88 18.99 4.44
C ARG A 130 -1.86 17.92 4.14
N ARG A 131 -1.81 16.86 4.93
CA ARG A 131 -0.86 15.76 4.74
C ARG A 131 -1.07 15.05 3.41
N LYS A 132 -2.32 14.86 2.98
CA LYS A 132 -2.64 14.30 1.66
C LYS A 132 -2.12 15.17 0.52
N LEU A 133 -2.27 16.49 0.62
CA LEU A 133 -1.74 17.46 -0.36
C LEU A 133 -0.19 17.46 -0.38
N GLU A 134 0.45 17.44 0.78
CA GLU A 134 1.91 17.33 0.91
C GLU A 134 2.42 16.05 0.26
N MET A 135 1.77 14.92 0.49
CA MET A 135 2.13 13.65 -0.15
C MET A 135 1.94 13.69 -1.67
N ALA A 136 0.86 14.27 -2.17
CA ALA A 136 0.64 14.41 -3.61
C ALA A 136 1.72 15.30 -4.27
N ARG A 137 2.17 16.36 -3.58
CA ARG A 137 3.26 17.23 -4.02
C ARG A 137 4.61 16.51 -4.00
N ASP A 138 4.92 15.81 -2.91
CA ASP A 138 6.25 15.27 -2.66
C ASP A 138 6.48 13.89 -3.32
N PHE A 139 5.40 13.15 -3.57
CA PHE A 139 5.43 11.79 -4.13
C PHE A 139 4.50 11.60 -5.35
N PRO A 140 4.55 12.48 -6.38
CA PRO A 140 3.63 12.41 -7.52
C PRO A 140 3.79 11.16 -8.39
N ARG A 141 5.00 10.57 -8.45
CA ARG A 141 5.23 9.30 -9.19
C ARG A 141 4.50 8.14 -8.52
N GLN A 142 4.60 8.05 -7.22
CA GLN A 142 3.94 7.03 -6.39
C GLN A 142 2.42 7.15 -6.51
N SER A 143 1.88 8.38 -6.43
CA SER A 143 0.45 8.64 -6.61
C SER A 143 -0.04 8.10 -7.95
N ARG A 144 0.60 8.50 -9.06
CA ARG A 144 0.23 8.03 -10.40
C ARG A 144 0.37 6.53 -10.58
N LEU A 145 1.40 5.92 -10.00
CA LEU A 145 1.58 4.47 -10.07
C LEU A 145 0.43 3.74 -9.37
N PHE A 146 0.05 4.22 -8.18
CA PHE A 146 -1.08 3.68 -7.42
C PHE A 146 -2.41 3.89 -8.15
N ALA A 147 -2.66 5.11 -8.65
CA ALA A 147 -3.87 5.41 -9.43
C ALA A 147 -4.01 4.50 -10.67
N ASN A 148 -2.91 4.25 -11.38
CA ASN A 148 -2.90 3.33 -12.51
C ASN A 148 -3.21 1.88 -12.12
N GLU A 149 -2.78 1.42 -10.95
CA GLU A 149 -3.14 0.10 -10.41
C GLU A 149 -4.64 0.03 -10.14
N MET A 150 -5.21 1.07 -9.48
CA MET A 150 -6.65 1.15 -9.21
C MET A 150 -7.49 1.14 -10.48
N LEU A 151 -7.14 1.95 -11.48
CA LEU A 151 -7.84 2.02 -12.76
C LEU A 151 -7.84 0.69 -13.54
N ARG A 152 -6.92 -0.21 -13.24
CA ARG A 152 -6.84 -1.58 -13.80
C ARG A 152 -7.58 -2.63 -12.98
N GLY A 153 -8.28 -2.23 -11.90
CA GLY A 153 -8.99 -3.15 -11.00
C GLY A 153 -8.12 -3.71 -9.88
N ALA A 154 -6.97 -3.09 -9.60
CA ALA A 154 -6.05 -3.44 -8.51
C ALA A 154 -5.61 -4.93 -8.47
N PRO A 155 -5.24 -5.57 -9.60
CA PRO A 155 -5.06 -7.02 -9.69
C PRO A 155 -3.97 -7.57 -8.77
N HIS A 156 -3.07 -6.72 -8.27
CA HIS A 156 -1.97 -7.15 -7.41
C HIS A 156 -2.21 -6.90 -5.92
N ILE A 157 -3.19 -6.05 -5.56
CA ILE A 157 -3.42 -5.61 -4.18
C ILE A 157 -4.90 -5.56 -3.77
N ILE A 158 -5.81 -6.11 -4.57
CA ILE A 158 -7.25 -6.06 -4.28
C ILE A 158 -7.60 -6.66 -2.91
N ASP A 159 -6.91 -7.72 -2.51
CA ASP A 159 -7.06 -8.34 -1.21
C ASP A 159 -6.71 -7.40 -0.03
N MET A 160 -5.69 -6.55 -0.19
CA MET A 160 -5.33 -5.53 0.81
C MET A 160 -6.39 -4.42 0.87
N ILE A 161 -6.99 -4.06 -0.27
CA ILE A 161 -8.04 -3.05 -0.33
C ILE A 161 -9.32 -3.55 0.33
N GLU A 162 -9.73 -4.77 0.03
CA GLU A 162 -10.97 -5.37 0.56
C GLU A 162 -10.89 -5.67 2.06
N VAL A 163 -9.71 -5.84 2.61
CA VAL A 163 -9.51 -6.17 4.03
C VAL A 163 -8.96 -4.96 4.79
N ASP A 164 -7.71 -4.57 4.53
CA ASP A 164 -7.01 -3.60 5.36
C ASP A 164 -7.53 -2.17 5.16
N LEU A 165 -7.64 -1.73 3.89
CA LEU A 165 -8.15 -0.39 3.58
C LEU A 165 -9.62 -0.25 4.01
N LYS A 166 -10.45 -1.26 3.71
CA LYS A 166 -11.85 -1.25 4.10
C LYS A 166 -12.01 -1.13 5.62
N ALA A 167 -11.29 -1.93 6.40
CA ALA A 167 -11.37 -1.90 7.86
C ALA A 167 -10.99 -0.53 8.42
N LEU A 168 -9.92 0.09 7.91
CA LEU A 168 -9.50 1.44 8.31
C LEU A 168 -10.57 2.48 7.96
N VAL A 169 -11.10 2.46 6.74
CA VAL A 169 -12.13 3.41 6.32
C VAL A 169 -13.40 3.24 7.15
N ASP A 170 -13.82 2.02 7.45
CA ASP A 170 -14.97 1.73 8.32
C ASP A 170 -14.74 2.32 9.73
N GLU A 171 -13.55 2.14 10.32
CA GLU A 171 -13.21 2.73 11.62
C GLU A 171 -13.30 4.26 11.61
N LYS A 172 -12.71 4.90 10.61
CA LYS A 172 -12.68 6.37 10.53
C LYS A 172 -14.04 6.96 10.16
N ALA A 173 -14.85 6.24 9.39
CA ALA A 173 -16.25 6.59 9.14
C ALA A 173 -17.06 6.65 10.44
N GLN A 174 -16.84 5.75 11.39
CA GLN A 174 -17.50 5.79 12.70
C GLN A 174 -17.08 7.02 13.54
N ILE A 175 -15.82 7.45 13.45
CA ILE A 175 -15.36 8.68 14.08
C ILE A 175 -16.12 9.90 13.50
N LEU A 176 -16.20 9.99 12.17
CA LEU A 176 -16.92 11.07 11.49
C LEU A 176 -18.40 11.07 11.85
N LEU A 177 -19.08 9.90 11.88
CA LEU A 177 -20.47 9.78 12.29
C LEU A 177 -20.67 10.28 13.75
N THR A 178 -19.77 9.90 14.66
CA THR A 178 -19.83 10.37 16.05
C THR A 178 -19.75 11.89 16.14
N TRP A 179 -18.89 12.54 15.37
CA TRP A 179 -18.79 13.99 15.33
C TRP A 179 -20.04 14.66 14.72
N MET A 180 -20.63 14.03 13.71
CA MET A 180 -21.91 14.48 13.12
C MET A 180 -23.08 14.37 14.12
N ASP A 181 -23.16 13.27 14.87
CA ASP A 181 -24.20 13.05 15.89
C ASP A 181 -24.07 14.01 17.07
N GLN A 182 -22.83 14.42 17.38
CA GLN A 182 -22.54 15.45 18.38
C GLN A 182 -22.79 16.89 17.85
N GLY A 183 -23.18 17.05 16.59
CA GLY A 183 -23.37 18.37 15.96
C GLY A 183 -22.08 19.17 15.73
N LYS A 184 -20.92 18.52 15.84
CA LYS A 184 -19.61 19.17 15.68
C LYS A 184 -19.25 19.44 14.21
N ILE A 185 -19.78 18.63 13.29
CA ILE A 185 -19.68 18.83 11.84
C ILE A 185 -21.03 18.60 11.17
N ALA A 186 -21.22 19.16 9.98
CA ALA A 186 -22.45 18.97 9.21
C ALA A 186 -22.65 17.50 8.80
N ARG A 187 -23.91 17.03 8.78
CA ARG A 187 -24.25 15.68 8.35
C ARG A 187 -23.98 15.49 6.86
N THR A 188 -23.22 14.47 6.56
CA THR A 188 -22.95 13.97 5.21
C THR A 188 -22.68 12.47 5.28
N ASP A 189 -22.53 11.81 4.14
CA ASP A 189 -22.03 10.44 4.10
C ASP A 189 -20.53 10.42 4.44
N PRO A 190 -20.08 9.70 5.49
CA PRO A 190 -18.69 9.72 5.92
C PRO A 190 -17.73 9.06 4.89
N TYR A 191 -18.20 8.05 4.14
CA TYR A 191 -17.39 7.40 3.10
C TYR A 191 -17.18 8.36 1.92
N HIS A 192 -18.25 9.02 1.45
CA HIS A 192 -18.15 10.01 0.39
C HIS A 192 -17.31 11.23 0.80
N LEU A 193 -17.31 11.63 2.08
CA LEU A 193 -16.40 12.66 2.57
C LEU A 193 -14.94 12.24 2.44
N ILE A 194 -14.59 11.01 2.86
CA ILE A 194 -13.24 10.46 2.71
C ILE A 194 -12.85 10.37 1.23
N PHE A 195 -13.71 9.85 0.38
CA PHE A 195 -13.45 9.73 -1.06
C PHE A 195 -13.30 11.10 -1.74
N SER A 196 -14.07 12.11 -1.32
CA SER A 196 -13.94 13.48 -1.82
C SER A 196 -12.59 14.10 -1.45
N ILE A 197 -12.10 13.84 -0.23
CA ILE A 197 -10.76 14.27 0.18
C ILE A 197 -9.70 13.60 -0.70
N TRP A 198 -9.80 12.30 -0.96
CA TRP A 198 -8.88 11.61 -1.84
C TRP A 198 -8.89 12.18 -3.26
N ALA A 199 -10.08 12.30 -3.85
CA ALA A 199 -10.24 12.81 -5.21
C ALA A 199 -9.63 14.21 -5.37
N THR A 200 -9.89 15.13 -4.43
CA THR A 200 -9.41 16.50 -4.54
C THR A 200 -7.92 16.64 -4.26
N THR A 201 -7.36 15.85 -3.33
CA THR A 201 -5.95 15.98 -2.95
C THR A 201 -5.02 15.26 -3.90
N GLN A 202 -5.43 14.12 -4.49
CA GLN A 202 -4.61 13.34 -5.43
C GLN A 202 -4.68 13.87 -6.88
N HIS A 203 -5.71 14.62 -7.23
CA HIS A 203 -5.93 15.13 -8.57
C HIS A 203 -4.71 15.87 -9.14
N TYR A 204 -4.05 16.69 -8.33
CA TYR A 204 -2.88 17.47 -8.75
C TYR A 204 -1.67 16.59 -9.14
N ALA A 205 -1.51 15.44 -8.50
CA ALA A 205 -0.45 14.49 -8.84
C ALA A 205 -0.83 13.60 -10.02
N ASP A 206 -2.06 13.07 -10.02
CA ASP A 206 -2.51 12.06 -10.97
C ASP A 206 -2.80 12.66 -12.35
N PHE A 207 -3.30 13.91 -12.38
CA PHE A 207 -3.68 14.65 -13.59
C PHE A 207 -2.82 15.92 -13.81
N ASP A 208 -1.55 15.90 -13.42
CA ASP A 208 -0.60 17.02 -13.53
C ASP A 208 -0.59 17.68 -14.92
N ILE A 209 -0.65 16.88 -15.97
CA ILE A 209 -0.69 17.39 -17.36
C ILE A 209 -1.93 18.26 -17.57
N GLN A 210 -3.10 17.83 -17.11
CA GLN A 210 -4.34 18.58 -17.23
C GLN A 210 -4.28 19.87 -16.39
N VAL A 211 -3.80 19.75 -15.15
CA VAL A 211 -3.66 20.91 -14.23
C VAL A 211 -2.76 21.98 -14.86
N ARG A 212 -1.58 21.60 -15.36
CA ARG A 212 -0.64 22.53 -16.00
C ARG A 212 -1.19 23.12 -17.31
N ALA A 213 -1.93 22.33 -18.07
CA ALA A 213 -2.56 22.83 -19.30
C ALA A 213 -3.63 23.91 -19.02
N VAL A 214 -4.40 23.74 -17.93
CA VAL A 214 -5.46 24.68 -17.55
C VAL A 214 -4.92 25.91 -16.83
N LEU A 215 -3.99 25.74 -15.90
CA LEU A 215 -3.45 26.86 -15.10
C LEU A 215 -2.32 27.62 -15.77
N GLY A 216 -1.72 27.06 -16.82
CA GLY A 216 -0.48 27.56 -17.42
C GLY A 216 0.76 27.00 -16.69
N ARG A 217 1.89 26.99 -17.39
CA ARG A 217 3.15 26.37 -16.88
C ARG A 217 3.71 27.02 -15.62
N ASP A 218 3.38 28.28 -15.39
CA ASP A 218 3.93 29.10 -14.28
C ASP A 218 3.11 28.98 -13.00
N ARG A 219 1.97 28.30 -13.00
CA ARG A 219 1.07 28.14 -11.84
C ARG A 219 0.90 26.69 -11.37
N GLY A 220 1.53 25.76 -12.04
CA GLY A 220 1.41 24.31 -11.74
C GLY A 220 2.58 23.76 -10.93
#